data_28c8c77757b647cc70535ada668fc6b8
#
_entry.id   28c8c77757b647cc70535ada668fc6b8
#
_cell.length_a   1.000
_cell.length_b   1.000
_cell.length_c   1.000
_cell.angle_alpha   90.00
_cell.angle_beta   90.00
_cell.angle_gamma   90.00
#
_symmetry.space_group_name_H-M   'P 1'
#
loop_
_entity.id
_entity.type
_entity.pdbx_description
1 polymer ?
#
loop_
_entity_poly.entity_id
_entity_poly.type
_entity_poly.pdbx_seq_one_letter_code
_entity_poly.pdbx_strand_id
1 'polypeptide(L)'
;MRKLHLLRALLALPLLLGLAPRAFAAPAQAGLLEQVKKRGNLVCGANLGVAGFCLPDDKGRWTGIDVDFCRAVAAAIFDDPDKVKFLPLSAKDRFTALQSGEVDILSRNTTWTLSRETGQGFLFAGIVYYDGQGFLARKSLNLSSALELSGASICVQQGTTTELNLADFFRGNNMKYEPVNFASADEAMRAFESGRCDAFTSDASGLYVERLKLPNPDDAAVLPEIISKEPLGPAVRQGDDEWFNLVKWTLFALVNAEELGVTSQNVDEKTKSDRPEIRRLLGLEGNFGEGLGLGADWAYRIVKHVGNYGEIFDRNLGEGSRLKIKRGVNALWIRGGLQYAPPIR
;
A
#
# COMPACT_ATOMS: atom_id res chain seq x y z
N MET A 1 -0.27 77.32 65.69
CA MET A 1 -1.55 76.81 65.08
C MET A 1 -1.39 76.92 63.61
N ARG A 2 -1.03 75.83 62.93
CA ARG A 2 -0.78 75.77 61.50
C ARG A 2 -1.85 74.84 60.85
N LYS A 3 -2.67 75.36 59.95
CA LYS A 3 -3.65 74.63 59.19
C LYS A 3 -2.96 73.93 57.99
N LEU A 4 -3.13 72.61 57.96
CA LEU A 4 -2.59 71.76 56.89
C LEU A 4 -3.72 71.60 55.80
N HIS A 5 -3.48 72.09 54.58
CA HIS A 5 -4.37 71.86 53.44
C HIS A 5 -3.97 70.54 52.76
N LEU A 6 -4.89 69.54 52.73
CA LEU A 6 -4.75 68.33 51.96
C LEU A 6 -5.22 68.63 50.52
N LEU A 7 -4.29 68.54 49.63
CA LEU A 7 -4.55 68.57 48.14
C LEU A 7 -4.88 67.15 47.70
N ARG A 8 -6.11 66.95 47.21
CA ARG A 8 -6.53 65.70 46.56
C ARG A 8 -6.11 65.75 45.10
N ALA A 9 -5.12 64.93 44.70
CA ALA A 9 -4.78 64.70 43.31
C ALA A 9 -5.67 63.58 42.75
N LEU A 10 -6.53 63.87 41.77
CA LEU A 10 -7.24 62.90 40.98
C LEU A 10 -6.27 62.32 39.91
N LEU A 11 -5.91 61.05 40.05
CA LEU A 11 -5.23 60.32 38.99
C LEU A 11 -6.28 59.85 37.96
N ALA A 12 -6.28 60.43 36.80
CA ALA A 12 -7.00 59.93 35.63
C ALA A 12 -6.18 58.79 35.00
N LEU A 13 -6.69 57.53 35.07
CA LEU A 13 -6.12 56.36 34.44
C LEU A 13 -6.59 56.31 32.96
N PRO A 14 -5.70 56.35 31.96
CA PRO A 14 -6.14 56.21 30.58
C PRO A 14 -6.52 54.75 30.28
N LEU A 15 -7.73 54.50 29.87
CA LEU A 15 -8.25 53.22 29.42
C LEU A 15 -7.63 52.91 28.02
N LEU A 16 -6.51 52.18 28.02
CA LEU A 16 -5.93 51.63 26.81
C LEU A 16 -6.84 50.48 26.30
N LEU A 17 -7.75 50.80 25.36
CA LEU A 17 -8.42 49.76 24.54
C LEU A 17 -7.36 49.06 23.71
N GLY A 18 -6.92 47.90 24.20
CA GLY A 18 -6.06 46.98 23.44
C GLY A 18 -6.80 46.45 22.22
N LEU A 19 -6.46 46.95 21.02
CA LEU A 19 -6.77 46.27 19.77
C LEU A 19 -6.00 44.92 19.76
N ALA A 20 -6.67 43.82 20.17
CA ALA A 20 -6.15 42.48 19.98
C ALA A 20 -5.98 42.26 18.46
N PRO A 21 -4.79 41.84 17.99
CA PRO A 21 -4.62 41.49 16.58
C PRO A 21 -5.55 40.33 16.27
N ARG A 22 -6.49 40.51 15.36
CA ARG A 22 -7.22 39.41 14.75
C ARG A 22 -6.19 38.56 14.02
N ALA A 23 -5.86 37.40 14.60
CA ALA A 23 -5.15 36.35 13.88
C ALA A 23 -6.01 35.98 12.68
N PHE A 24 -5.62 36.41 11.48
CA PHE A 24 -6.16 35.84 10.25
C PHE A 24 -5.78 34.36 10.28
N ALA A 25 -6.75 33.49 10.51
CA ALA A 25 -6.58 32.06 10.26
C ALA A 25 -6.15 31.92 8.80
N ALA A 26 -4.96 31.37 8.57
CA ALA A 26 -4.57 31.02 7.22
C ALA A 26 -5.69 30.16 6.60
N PRO A 27 -6.04 30.35 5.32
CA PRO A 27 -7.06 29.54 4.68
C PRO A 27 -6.68 28.07 4.86
N ALA A 28 -7.61 27.26 5.36
CA ALA A 28 -7.40 25.83 5.52
C ALA A 28 -6.93 25.28 4.17
N GLN A 29 -5.78 24.62 4.15
CA GLN A 29 -5.24 24.02 2.94
C GLN A 29 -6.27 23.01 2.43
N ALA A 30 -6.64 23.10 1.15
CA ALA A 30 -7.60 22.19 0.55
C ALA A 30 -7.14 20.74 0.78
N GLY A 31 -8.05 19.86 1.20
CA GLY A 31 -7.78 18.44 1.39
C GLY A 31 -7.17 17.79 0.15
N LEU A 32 -6.48 16.68 0.30
CA LEU A 32 -5.78 16.05 -0.81
C LEU A 32 -6.74 15.60 -1.93
N LEU A 33 -7.95 15.16 -1.57
CA LEU A 33 -8.98 14.80 -2.55
C LEU A 33 -9.30 15.96 -3.51
N GLU A 34 -9.47 17.17 -2.98
CA GLU A 34 -9.74 18.34 -3.81
C GLU A 34 -8.55 18.74 -4.69
N GLN A 35 -7.32 18.55 -4.19
CA GLN A 35 -6.10 18.77 -4.98
C GLN A 35 -6.01 17.75 -6.14
N VAL A 36 -6.30 16.48 -5.87
CA VAL A 36 -6.34 15.38 -6.87
C VAL A 36 -7.40 15.66 -7.92
N LYS A 37 -8.63 16.02 -7.52
CA LYS A 37 -9.72 16.41 -8.44
C LYS A 37 -9.33 17.59 -9.32
N LYS A 38 -8.77 18.65 -8.73
CA LYS A 38 -8.34 19.85 -9.47
C LYS A 38 -7.22 19.55 -10.46
N ARG A 39 -6.28 18.67 -10.10
CA ARG A 39 -5.18 18.23 -10.99
C ARG A 39 -5.69 17.33 -12.11
N GLY A 40 -6.80 16.64 -11.92
CA GLY A 40 -7.43 15.75 -12.89
C GLY A 40 -6.79 14.35 -12.99
N ASN A 41 -5.89 14.00 -12.09
CA ASN A 41 -5.30 12.66 -12.00
C ASN A 41 -4.77 12.37 -10.59
N LEU A 42 -4.69 11.07 -10.26
CA LEU A 42 -4.00 10.53 -9.10
C LEU A 42 -2.51 10.35 -9.40
N VAL A 43 -1.62 10.59 -8.44
CA VAL A 43 -0.19 10.21 -8.53
C VAL A 43 0.07 9.06 -7.56
N CYS A 44 0.39 7.90 -8.13
CA CYS A 44 0.62 6.65 -7.39
C CYS A 44 2.12 6.31 -7.40
N GLY A 45 2.74 6.21 -6.23
CA GLY A 45 4.08 5.68 -6.07
C GLY A 45 4.09 4.18 -6.31
N ALA A 46 4.87 3.74 -7.32
CA ALA A 46 4.91 2.38 -7.84
C ALA A 46 6.28 1.72 -7.61
N ASN A 47 6.36 0.40 -7.70
CA ASN A 47 7.64 -0.30 -7.68
C ASN A 47 8.38 -0.12 -9.02
N LEU A 48 9.69 -0.34 -9.01
CA LEU A 48 10.53 -0.28 -10.22
C LEU A 48 10.28 -1.44 -11.19
N GLY A 49 9.67 -2.54 -10.71
CA GLY A 49 9.29 -3.68 -11.52
C GLY A 49 9.25 -4.98 -10.72
N VAL A 50 8.07 -5.34 -10.21
CA VAL A 50 7.80 -6.66 -9.60
C VAL A 50 6.57 -7.24 -10.28
N ALA A 51 6.76 -8.33 -11.03
CA ALA A 51 5.66 -8.95 -11.76
C ALA A 51 4.53 -9.36 -10.82
N GLY A 52 3.28 -9.17 -11.24
CA GLY A 52 2.09 -9.41 -10.43
C GLY A 52 1.75 -8.30 -9.44
N PHE A 53 2.71 -7.48 -9.03
CA PHE A 53 2.49 -6.34 -8.13
C PHE A 53 2.52 -5.00 -8.87
N CYS A 54 3.61 -4.70 -9.54
CA CYS A 54 3.77 -3.45 -10.26
C CYS A 54 4.86 -3.61 -11.33
N LEU A 55 4.45 -3.74 -12.58
CA LEU A 55 5.38 -3.89 -13.71
C LEU A 55 4.78 -3.24 -14.96
N PRO A 56 5.54 -2.41 -15.70
CA PRO A 56 5.12 -1.99 -17.04
C PRO A 56 5.20 -3.18 -18.02
N ASP A 57 4.16 -3.32 -18.86
CA ASP A 57 4.19 -4.26 -20.00
C ASP A 57 5.07 -3.73 -21.15
N ASP A 58 5.22 -4.52 -22.21
CA ASP A 58 6.03 -4.18 -23.40
C ASP A 58 5.56 -2.90 -24.13
N LYS A 59 4.34 -2.44 -23.83
CA LYS A 59 3.74 -1.21 -24.36
C LYS A 59 3.85 -0.04 -23.37
N GLY A 60 4.56 -0.23 -22.25
CA GLY A 60 4.69 0.77 -21.19
C GLY A 60 3.44 0.93 -20.30
N ARG A 61 2.43 0.04 -20.41
CA ARG A 61 1.26 0.06 -19.54
C ARG A 61 1.59 -0.68 -18.24
N TRP A 62 1.32 -0.02 -17.14
CA TRP A 62 1.49 -0.61 -15.82
C TRP A 62 0.46 -1.71 -15.55
N THR A 63 0.89 -2.82 -14.95
CA THR A 63 0.09 -3.97 -14.56
C THR A 63 0.49 -4.45 -13.16
N GLY A 64 -0.43 -5.10 -12.45
CA GLY A 64 -0.20 -5.66 -11.13
C GLY A 64 -1.27 -5.27 -10.11
N ILE A 65 -1.30 -5.97 -8.97
CA ILE A 65 -2.30 -5.77 -7.92
C ILE A 65 -2.22 -4.36 -7.32
N ASP A 66 -1.02 -3.82 -7.11
CA ASP A 66 -0.78 -2.46 -6.62
C ASP A 66 -1.24 -1.39 -7.63
N VAL A 67 -1.03 -1.67 -8.92
CA VAL A 67 -1.46 -0.82 -10.04
C VAL A 67 -2.98 -0.77 -10.13
N ASP A 68 -3.62 -1.93 -10.09
CA ASP A 68 -5.07 -2.05 -10.17
C ASP A 68 -5.75 -1.40 -8.96
N PHE A 69 -5.10 -1.46 -7.79
CA PHE A 69 -5.58 -0.73 -6.62
C PHE A 69 -5.58 0.79 -6.84
N CYS A 70 -4.50 1.38 -7.39
CA CYS A 70 -4.48 2.80 -7.73
C CYS A 70 -5.49 3.16 -8.83
N ARG A 71 -5.72 2.27 -9.80
CA ARG A 71 -6.79 2.43 -10.79
C ARG A 71 -8.18 2.40 -10.16
N ALA A 72 -8.39 1.58 -9.13
CA ALA A 72 -9.66 1.55 -8.39
C ALA A 72 -9.92 2.87 -7.67
N VAL A 73 -8.88 3.47 -7.06
CA VAL A 73 -8.99 4.82 -6.46
C VAL A 73 -9.30 5.87 -7.53
N ALA A 74 -8.63 5.82 -8.69
CA ALA A 74 -8.90 6.75 -9.80
C ALA A 74 -10.32 6.58 -10.35
N ALA A 75 -10.79 5.35 -10.53
CA ALA A 75 -12.14 5.05 -10.98
C ALA A 75 -13.19 5.59 -9.99
N ALA A 76 -12.98 5.45 -8.69
CA ALA A 76 -13.87 5.99 -7.67
C ALA A 76 -14.02 7.52 -7.79
N ILE A 77 -12.91 8.23 -8.03
CA ILE A 77 -12.87 9.70 -8.07
C ILE A 77 -13.35 10.25 -9.41
N PHE A 78 -12.88 9.67 -10.52
CA PHE A 78 -13.00 10.25 -11.86
C PHE A 78 -13.94 9.49 -12.81
N ASP A 79 -14.45 8.31 -12.41
CA ASP A 79 -15.12 7.35 -13.31
C ASP A 79 -14.22 6.92 -14.50
N ASP A 80 -12.90 6.96 -14.28
CA ASP A 80 -11.87 6.66 -15.27
C ASP A 80 -10.63 6.06 -14.58
N PRO A 81 -10.33 4.76 -14.77
CA PRO A 81 -9.21 4.08 -14.14
C PRO A 81 -7.84 4.54 -14.69
N ASP A 82 -7.81 5.21 -15.83
CA ASP A 82 -6.58 5.69 -16.45
C ASP A 82 -6.20 7.12 -15.99
N LYS A 83 -7.03 7.76 -15.18
CA LYS A 83 -6.70 9.03 -14.49
C LYS A 83 -5.70 8.83 -13.35
N VAL A 84 -4.67 8.04 -13.59
CA VAL A 84 -3.56 7.78 -12.65
C VAL A 84 -2.22 7.89 -13.35
N LYS A 85 -1.28 8.59 -12.70
CA LYS A 85 0.12 8.66 -13.09
C LYS A 85 0.93 7.80 -12.12
N PHE A 86 1.66 6.82 -12.66
CA PHE A 86 2.56 6.00 -11.87
C PHE A 86 3.95 6.62 -11.81
N LEU A 87 4.51 6.76 -10.60
CA LEU A 87 5.87 7.22 -10.37
C LEU A 87 6.68 6.04 -9.81
N PRO A 88 7.65 5.51 -10.58
CA PRO A 88 8.51 4.44 -10.11
C PRO A 88 9.46 4.94 -9.01
N LEU A 89 9.46 4.28 -7.86
CA LEU A 89 10.24 4.64 -6.68
C LEU A 89 11.06 3.46 -6.17
N SER A 90 12.31 3.72 -5.78
CA SER A 90 13.12 2.72 -5.09
C SER A 90 12.57 2.40 -3.69
N ALA A 91 13.05 1.32 -3.07
CA ALA A 91 12.70 1.01 -1.68
C ALA A 91 13.14 2.13 -0.71
N LYS A 92 14.19 2.85 -1.05
CA LYS A 92 14.80 3.90 -0.23
C LYS A 92 14.07 5.23 -0.36
N ASP A 93 13.60 5.57 -1.58
CA ASP A 93 13.04 6.90 -1.87
C ASP A 93 11.53 6.98 -1.64
N ARG A 94 10.82 5.82 -1.63
CA ARG A 94 9.36 5.77 -1.57
C ARG A 94 8.73 6.56 -0.43
N PHE A 95 9.35 6.53 0.74
CA PHE A 95 8.80 7.20 1.93
C PHE A 95 9.02 8.71 1.86
N THR A 96 10.18 9.15 1.37
CA THR A 96 10.45 10.58 1.14
C THR A 96 9.50 11.16 0.10
N ALA A 97 9.24 10.43 -0.99
CA ALA A 97 8.29 10.85 -2.02
C ALA A 97 6.84 10.97 -1.48
N LEU A 98 6.42 10.04 -0.60
CA LEU A 98 5.13 10.14 0.06
C LEU A 98 5.06 11.31 1.04
N GLN A 99 6.10 11.51 1.86
CA GLN A 99 6.17 12.61 2.85
C GLN A 99 6.15 13.98 2.18
N SER A 100 6.91 14.15 1.10
CA SER A 100 7.00 15.43 0.38
C SER A 100 5.74 15.78 -0.43
N GLY A 101 4.84 14.82 -0.62
CA GLY A 101 3.66 15.01 -1.47
C GLY A 101 3.92 14.85 -2.95
N GLU A 102 5.06 14.29 -3.35
CA GLU A 102 5.35 13.95 -4.74
C GLU A 102 4.40 12.86 -5.25
N VAL A 103 3.95 11.97 -4.36
CA VAL A 103 2.86 11.02 -4.61
C VAL A 103 1.72 11.21 -3.62
N ASP A 104 0.51 10.92 -4.06
CA ASP A 104 -0.72 11.00 -3.24
C ASP A 104 -0.92 9.73 -2.42
N ILE A 105 -0.54 8.60 -2.99
CA ILE A 105 -0.64 7.26 -2.43
C ILE A 105 0.61 6.46 -2.80
N LEU A 106 1.07 5.65 -1.88
CA LEU A 106 2.12 4.67 -2.10
C LEU A 106 1.51 3.27 -2.16
N SER A 107 1.34 2.70 -3.35
CA SER A 107 0.91 1.31 -3.58
C SER A 107 2.04 0.59 -4.31
N ARG A 108 2.90 -0.09 -3.52
CA ARG A 108 4.22 -0.51 -3.97
C ARG A 108 4.75 -1.66 -3.10
N ASN A 109 3.97 -2.74 -2.95
CA ASN A 109 4.33 -3.87 -2.08
C ASN A 109 5.02 -3.41 -0.77
N THR A 110 4.37 -2.49 -0.06
CA THR A 110 4.92 -1.87 1.14
C THR A 110 4.37 -2.55 2.38
N THR A 111 5.25 -3.16 3.16
CA THR A 111 4.91 -3.83 4.41
C THR A 111 4.45 -2.84 5.47
N TRP A 112 3.28 -3.07 6.03
CA TRP A 112 2.79 -2.33 7.18
C TRP A 112 3.55 -2.75 8.44
N THR A 113 4.25 -1.80 9.05
CA THR A 113 4.96 -1.99 10.32
C THR A 113 4.69 -0.83 11.27
N LEU A 114 4.80 -1.10 12.58
CA LEU A 114 4.64 -0.08 13.62
C LEU A 114 5.57 1.13 13.37
N SER A 115 6.85 0.87 13.05
CA SER A 115 7.83 1.93 12.85
C SER A 115 7.53 2.82 11.66
N ARG A 116 6.99 2.26 10.56
CA ARG A 116 6.57 3.03 9.38
C ARG A 116 5.35 3.89 9.68
N GLU A 117 4.38 3.34 10.40
CA GLU A 117 3.15 4.06 10.73
C GLU A 117 3.40 5.15 11.77
N THR A 118 4.02 4.82 12.90
CA THR A 118 4.18 5.77 14.02
C THR A 118 5.42 6.63 13.90
N GLY A 119 6.51 6.10 13.32
CA GLY A 119 7.80 6.80 13.24
C GLY A 119 7.98 7.65 11.99
N GLN A 120 7.22 7.39 10.92
CA GLN A 120 7.37 8.08 9.63
C GLN A 120 6.12 8.86 9.20
N GLY A 121 5.06 8.86 10.01
CA GLY A 121 3.87 9.68 9.77
C GLY A 121 2.98 9.19 8.61
N PHE A 122 2.86 7.86 8.45
CA PHE A 122 1.99 7.25 7.46
C PHE A 122 0.78 6.59 8.11
N LEU A 123 -0.25 6.35 7.29
CA LEU A 123 -1.38 5.48 7.60
C LEU A 123 -1.47 4.42 6.50
N PHE A 124 -1.57 3.16 6.91
CA PHE A 124 -1.83 2.06 5.98
C PHE A 124 -3.34 1.85 5.85
N ALA A 125 -3.83 1.89 4.63
CA ALA A 125 -5.26 1.84 4.33
C ALA A 125 -5.85 0.41 4.27
N GLY A 126 -5.09 -0.56 4.74
CA GLY A 126 -5.45 -1.97 4.78
C GLY A 126 -4.39 -2.84 4.10
N ILE A 127 -4.67 -4.15 3.99
CA ILE A 127 -3.73 -5.13 3.45
C ILE A 127 -4.28 -5.66 2.13
N VAL A 128 -3.58 -5.36 1.03
CA VAL A 128 -3.94 -5.87 -0.30
C VAL A 128 -3.33 -7.26 -0.57
N TYR A 129 -2.25 -7.61 0.15
CA TYR A 129 -1.64 -8.92 0.02
C TYR A 129 -0.92 -9.31 1.32
N TYR A 130 -1.27 -10.47 1.86
CA TYR A 130 -0.57 -11.09 2.99
C TYR A 130 0.56 -11.95 2.45
N ASP A 131 1.80 -11.57 2.74
CA ASP A 131 3.02 -12.24 2.35
C ASP A 131 3.88 -12.61 3.55
N GLY A 132 5.02 -13.19 3.28
CA GLY A 132 6.08 -13.49 4.23
C GLY A 132 7.42 -13.50 3.50
N GLN A 133 8.52 -13.40 4.25
CA GLN A 133 9.86 -13.46 3.70
C GLN A 133 10.36 -14.90 3.65
N GLY A 134 11.06 -15.25 2.57
CA GLY A 134 11.70 -16.54 2.39
C GLY A 134 13.11 -16.43 1.79
N PHE A 135 13.63 -17.55 1.34
CA PHE A 135 14.94 -17.65 0.69
C PHE A 135 14.85 -18.41 -0.62
N LEU A 136 15.51 -17.88 -1.65
CA LEU A 136 15.82 -18.57 -2.89
C LEU A 136 17.28 -19.02 -2.82
N ALA A 137 17.53 -20.32 -2.82
CA ALA A 137 18.88 -20.91 -2.72
C ALA A 137 19.21 -21.73 -3.96
N ARG A 138 20.53 -21.88 -4.25
CA ARG A 138 20.98 -22.75 -5.33
C ARG A 138 20.76 -24.21 -4.94
N LYS A 139 20.19 -25.01 -5.83
CA LYS A 139 20.01 -26.45 -5.60
C LYS A 139 21.33 -27.19 -5.45
N SER A 140 22.43 -26.69 -6.04
CA SER A 140 23.76 -27.26 -5.88
C SER A 140 24.27 -27.27 -4.45
N LEU A 141 23.69 -26.46 -3.55
CA LEU A 141 24.00 -26.45 -2.13
C LEU A 141 23.31 -27.60 -1.36
N ASN A 142 22.37 -28.31 -2.00
CA ASN A 142 21.58 -29.41 -1.43
C ASN A 142 20.89 -29.04 -0.10
N LEU A 143 20.44 -27.82 0.05
CA LEU A 143 19.75 -27.33 1.24
C LEU A 143 18.26 -27.75 1.21
N SER A 144 17.76 -28.16 2.35
CA SER A 144 16.35 -28.51 2.56
C SER A 144 15.63 -27.51 3.49
N SER A 145 16.40 -26.66 4.18
CA SER A 145 15.92 -25.71 5.18
C SER A 145 16.77 -24.45 5.20
N ALA A 146 16.15 -23.31 5.49
CA ALA A 146 16.85 -22.04 5.71
C ALA A 146 17.76 -22.08 6.97
N LEU A 147 17.52 -23.01 7.89
CA LEU A 147 18.39 -23.24 9.06
C LEU A 147 19.76 -23.82 8.68
N GLU A 148 19.93 -24.30 7.46
CA GLU A 148 21.20 -24.80 6.92
C GLU A 148 22.05 -23.70 6.25
N LEU A 149 21.56 -22.46 6.20
CA LEU A 149 22.25 -21.31 5.62
C LEU A 149 23.33 -20.67 6.52
N SER A 150 23.73 -21.36 7.61
CA SER A 150 24.79 -20.82 8.48
C SER A 150 26.12 -20.70 7.76
N GLY A 151 26.68 -19.49 7.73
CA GLY A 151 27.92 -19.15 7.02
C GLY A 151 27.73 -18.73 5.57
N ALA A 152 26.51 -18.77 5.04
CA ALA A 152 26.22 -18.42 3.65
C ALA A 152 26.27 -16.91 3.40
N SER A 153 26.58 -16.53 2.16
CA SER A 153 26.43 -15.18 1.64
C SER A 153 25.00 -14.98 1.13
N ILE A 154 24.31 -13.94 1.63
CA ILE A 154 22.90 -13.69 1.34
C ILE A 154 22.72 -12.34 0.65
N CYS A 155 22.27 -12.38 -0.60
CA CYS A 155 21.86 -11.18 -1.34
C CYS A 155 20.54 -10.62 -0.79
N VAL A 156 20.48 -9.32 -0.51
CA VAL A 156 19.28 -8.65 0.01
C VAL A 156 19.17 -7.22 -0.50
N GLN A 157 17.96 -6.72 -0.68
CA GLN A 157 17.73 -5.32 -1.02
C GLN A 157 17.73 -4.45 0.25
N GLN A 158 18.59 -3.43 0.29
CA GLN A 158 18.66 -2.47 1.39
C GLN A 158 17.41 -1.58 1.50
N GLY A 159 17.12 -1.10 2.72
CA GLY A 159 15.98 -0.22 3.01
C GLY A 159 14.62 -0.95 3.01
N THR A 160 14.65 -2.26 3.18
CA THR A 160 13.49 -3.13 3.24
C THR A 160 13.30 -3.75 4.62
N THR A 161 12.12 -4.28 4.91
CA THR A 161 11.88 -5.15 6.07
C THR A 161 12.68 -6.43 5.98
N THR A 162 12.90 -6.93 4.76
CA THR A 162 13.65 -8.16 4.51
C THR A 162 15.11 -8.08 4.96
N GLU A 163 15.75 -6.89 4.87
CA GLU A 163 17.09 -6.67 5.43
C GLU A 163 17.10 -6.80 6.96
N LEU A 164 16.09 -6.24 7.65
CA LEU A 164 15.97 -6.30 9.10
C LEU A 164 15.62 -7.72 9.59
N ASN A 165 14.65 -8.36 8.96
CA ASN A 165 14.21 -9.70 9.32
C ASN A 165 15.33 -10.75 9.07
N LEU A 166 16.14 -10.55 8.03
CA LEU A 166 17.32 -11.38 7.76
C LEU A 166 18.26 -11.40 8.97
N ALA A 167 18.59 -10.21 9.49
CA ALA A 167 19.46 -10.09 10.67
C ALA A 167 18.84 -10.75 11.91
N ASP A 168 17.53 -10.55 12.11
CA ASP A 168 16.82 -11.14 13.24
C ASP A 168 16.73 -12.66 13.16
N PHE A 169 16.47 -13.22 11.98
CA PHE A 169 16.41 -14.67 11.76
C PHE A 169 17.74 -15.35 12.09
N PHE A 170 18.85 -14.85 11.55
CA PHE A 170 20.16 -15.44 11.79
C PHE A 170 20.59 -15.29 13.25
N ARG A 171 20.37 -14.12 13.86
CA ARG A 171 20.65 -13.89 15.28
C ARG A 171 19.81 -14.80 16.18
N GLY A 172 18.50 -14.91 15.91
CA GLY A 172 17.56 -15.72 16.70
C GLY A 172 17.87 -17.23 16.67
N ASN A 173 18.49 -17.70 15.59
CA ASN A 173 18.91 -19.11 15.41
C ASN A 173 20.39 -19.35 15.73
N ASN A 174 21.12 -18.35 16.29
CA ASN A 174 22.56 -18.41 16.56
C ASN A 174 23.40 -18.78 15.32
N MET A 175 22.96 -18.36 14.15
CA MET A 175 23.61 -18.58 12.86
C MET A 175 24.45 -17.38 12.46
N LYS A 176 25.53 -17.62 11.69
CA LYS A 176 26.32 -16.56 11.04
C LYS A 176 25.93 -16.48 9.57
N TYR A 177 26.07 -15.31 8.97
CA TYR A 177 25.89 -15.09 7.53
C TYR A 177 26.68 -13.87 7.07
N GLU A 178 26.84 -13.71 5.76
CA GLU A 178 27.45 -12.56 5.13
C GLU A 178 26.36 -11.80 4.33
N PRO A 179 25.88 -10.62 4.79
CA PRO A 179 24.92 -9.84 4.05
C PRO A 179 25.58 -9.17 2.84
N VAL A 180 25.00 -9.34 1.66
CA VAL A 180 25.42 -8.67 0.44
C VAL A 180 24.28 -7.73 -0.02
N ASN A 181 24.42 -6.45 0.29
CA ASN A 181 23.36 -5.46 0.13
C ASN A 181 23.38 -4.81 -1.25
N PHE A 182 22.19 -4.65 -1.86
CA PHE A 182 21.98 -4.03 -3.17
C PHE A 182 20.92 -2.92 -3.10
N ALA A 183 20.99 -1.96 -4.02
CA ALA A 183 20.03 -0.87 -4.10
C ALA A 183 18.68 -1.34 -4.67
N SER A 184 18.66 -2.37 -5.52
CA SER A 184 17.46 -2.92 -6.14
C SER A 184 17.40 -4.45 -6.03
N ALA A 185 16.19 -5.01 -6.14
CA ALA A 185 15.99 -6.45 -6.20
C ALA A 185 16.64 -7.07 -7.45
N ASP A 186 16.57 -6.37 -8.59
CA ASP A 186 17.19 -6.84 -9.84
C ASP A 186 18.72 -6.93 -9.74
N GLU A 187 19.39 -5.99 -9.04
CA GLU A 187 20.83 -6.08 -8.79
C GLU A 187 21.16 -7.27 -7.89
N ALA A 188 20.38 -7.47 -6.81
CA ALA A 188 20.54 -8.61 -5.91
C ALA A 188 20.33 -9.93 -6.65
N MET A 189 19.33 -10.00 -7.53
CA MET A 189 19.05 -11.20 -8.32
C MET A 189 20.17 -11.50 -9.33
N ARG A 190 20.69 -10.49 -10.06
CA ARG A 190 21.86 -10.68 -10.94
C ARG A 190 23.10 -11.13 -10.17
N ALA A 191 23.32 -10.63 -8.96
CA ALA A 191 24.41 -11.05 -8.11
C ALA A 191 24.25 -12.51 -7.65
N PHE A 192 23.01 -12.92 -7.31
CA PHE A 192 22.69 -14.30 -7.04
C PHE A 192 22.91 -15.18 -8.27
N GLU A 193 22.43 -14.80 -9.44
CA GLU A 193 22.62 -15.52 -10.70
C GLU A 193 24.10 -15.72 -11.02
N SER A 194 24.94 -14.70 -10.88
CA SER A 194 26.39 -14.78 -11.14
C SER A 194 27.19 -15.55 -10.09
N GLY A 195 26.56 -16.04 -9.00
CA GLY A 195 27.24 -16.80 -7.95
C GLY A 195 27.92 -15.95 -6.88
N ARG A 196 27.65 -14.65 -6.84
CA ARG A 196 28.18 -13.77 -5.79
C ARG A 196 27.54 -14.03 -4.42
N CYS A 197 26.32 -14.57 -4.39
CA CYS A 197 25.62 -14.96 -3.17
C CYS A 197 25.14 -16.42 -3.27
N ASP A 198 25.15 -17.11 -2.14
CA ASP A 198 24.65 -18.47 -2.01
C ASP A 198 23.12 -18.52 -2.03
N ALA A 199 22.48 -17.51 -1.44
CA ALA A 199 21.04 -17.35 -1.46
C ALA A 199 20.63 -15.88 -1.68
N PHE A 200 19.38 -15.69 -2.13
CA PHE A 200 18.70 -14.41 -2.23
C PHE A 200 17.46 -14.44 -1.32
N THR A 201 17.22 -13.36 -0.57
CA THR A 201 16.05 -13.22 0.29
C THR A 201 15.18 -12.04 -0.12
N SER A 202 13.87 -12.27 -0.13
CA SER A 202 12.81 -11.29 -0.42
C SER A 202 11.47 -11.81 0.08
N ASP A 203 10.40 -11.06 -0.17
CA ASP A 203 9.03 -11.55 -0.03
C ASP A 203 8.85 -12.83 -0.84
N ALA A 204 8.17 -13.83 -0.30
CA ALA A 204 8.03 -15.15 -0.92
C ALA A 204 7.38 -15.08 -2.30
N SER A 205 6.35 -14.22 -2.46
CA SER A 205 5.75 -13.97 -3.77
C SER A 205 6.77 -13.45 -4.79
N GLY A 206 7.66 -12.55 -4.37
CA GLY A 206 8.75 -12.01 -5.20
C GLY A 206 9.78 -13.08 -5.55
N LEU A 207 10.12 -14.00 -4.64
CA LEU A 207 11.09 -15.08 -4.91
C LEU A 207 10.62 -16.02 -6.02
N TYR A 208 9.31 -16.35 -6.07
CA TYR A 208 8.77 -17.14 -7.16
C TYR A 208 8.87 -16.42 -8.50
N VAL A 209 8.64 -15.10 -8.52
CA VAL A 209 8.81 -14.26 -9.71
C VAL A 209 10.26 -14.22 -10.18
N GLU A 210 11.17 -13.94 -9.25
CA GLU A 210 12.60 -13.79 -9.55
C GLU A 210 13.21 -15.12 -10.02
N ARG A 211 12.79 -16.24 -9.44
CA ARG A 211 13.20 -17.58 -9.88
C ARG A 211 12.89 -17.82 -11.36
N LEU A 212 11.71 -17.34 -11.85
CA LEU A 212 11.32 -17.51 -13.26
C LEU A 212 12.16 -16.67 -14.24
N LYS A 213 12.91 -15.68 -13.76
CA LYS A 213 13.82 -14.87 -14.58
C LYS A 213 15.18 -15.55 -14.80
N LEU A 214 15.52 -16.57 -14.01
CA LEU A 214 16.78 -17.32 -14.17
C LEU A 214 16.81 -18.02 -15.54
N PRO A 215 17.99 -18.13 -16.19
CA PRO A 215 18.16 -18.90 -17.42
C PRO A 215 17.66 -20.35 -17.30
N ASN A 216 17.89 -20.96 -16.13
CA ASN A 216 17.31 -22.24 -15.75
C ASN A 216 16.66 -22.11 -14.35
N PRO A 217 15.32 -21.91 -14.26
CA PRO A 217 14.62 -21.81 -12.98
C PRO A 217 14.80 -23.02 -12.05
N ASP A 218 15.14 -24.18 -12.63
CA ASP A 218 15.31 -25.40 -11.86
C ASP A 218 16.66 -25.49 -11.12
N ASP A 219 17.60 -24.60 -11.38
CA ASP A 219 18.88 -24.53 -10.65
C ASP A 219 18.74 -23.89 -9.26
N ALA A 220 17.58 -23.31 -8.96
CA ALA A 220 17.28 -22.69 -7.67
C ALA A 220 15.95 -23.20 -7.10
N ALA A 221 15.85 -23.21 -5.77
CA ALA A 221 14.66 -23.58 -5.03
C ALA A 221 14.32 -22.51 -3.99
N VAL A 222 13.04 -22.22 -3.83
CA VAL A 222 12.54 -21.45 -2.68
C VAL A 222 12.49 -22.43 -1.50
N LEU A 223 13.19 -22.08 -0.42
CA LEU A 223 13.20 -22.88 0.81
C LEU A 223 11.85 -22.79 1.54
N PRO A 224 11.48 -23.80 2.33
CA PRO A 224 10.12 -23.92 2.87
C PRO A 224 9.78 -22.91 3.97
N GLU A 225 10.79 -22.35 4.64
CA GLU A 225 10.56 -21.47 5.77
C GLU A 225 10.09 -20.08 5.34
N ILE A 226 9.05 -19.61 6.03
CA ILE A 226 8.61 -18.21 6.02
C ILE A 226 9.06 -17.59 7.34
N ILE A 227 9.97 -16.64 7.27
CA ILE A 227 10.68 -16.11 8.45
C ILE A 227 10.08 -14.83 9.00
N SER A 228 9.08 -14.22 8.33
CA SER A 228 8.41 -13.01 8.78
C SER A 228 6.96 -12.95 8.33
N LYS A 229 6.25 -11.95 8.83
CA LYS A 229 4.95 -11.50 8.31
C LYS A 229 5.18 -10.24 7.49
N GLU A 230 4.73 -10.26 6.24
CA GLU A 230 4.79 -9.12 5.33
C GLU A 230 3.36 -8.73 4.89
N PRO A 231 2.61 -7.98 5.73
CA PRO A 231 1.30 -7.47 5.35
C PRO A 231 1.50 -6.27 4.41
N LEU A 232 1.32 -6.49 3.12
CA LEU A 232 1.54 -5.48 2.08
C LEU A 232 0.29 -4.65 1.87
N GLY A 233 0.41 -3.33 1.92
CA GLY A 233 -0.72 -2.45 1.73
C GLY A 233 -0.37 -1.05 1.26
N PRO A 234 -1.39 -0.31 0.75
CA PRO A 234 -1.23 1.07 0.35
C PRO A 234 -1.08 1.97 1.57
N ALA A 235 -0.20 2.95 1.46
CA ALA A 235 0.06 3.94 2.49
C ALA A 235 -0.22 5.37 1.99
N VAL A 236 -0.72 6.21 2.89
CA VAL A 236 -0.97 7.63 2.69
C VAL A 236 -0.33 8.45 3.79
N ARG A 237 -0.17 9.76 3.62
CA ARG A 237 0.27 10.67 4.69
C ARG A 237 -0.77 10.74 5.80
N GLN A 238 -0.33 10.93 7.03
CA GLN A 238 -1.18 11.28 8.16
C GLN A 238 -1.73 12.71 8.00
N GLY A 239 -2.85 12.98 8.69
CA GLY A 239 -3.42 14.33 8.81
C GLY A 239 -4.48 14.68 7.75
N ASP A 240 -4.88 13.74 6.89
CA ASP A 240 -6.00 13.86 5.97
C ASP A 240 -6.90 12.62 6.09
N ASP A 241 -7.85 12.69 7.02
CA ASP A 241 -8.74 11.58 7.34
C ASP A 241 -9.72 11.27 6.19
N GLU A 242 -10.13 12.29 5.42
CA GLU A 242 -10.98 12.11 4.25
C GLU A 242 -10.27 11.29 3.19
N TRP A 243 -9.03 11.65 2.86
CA TRP A 243 -8.19 10.92 1.91
C TRP A 243 -7.91 9.49 2.38
N PHE A 244 -7.53 9.33 3.65
CA PHE A 244 -7.29 8.01 4.23
C PHE A 244 -8.54 7.11 4.16
N ASN A 245 -9.71 7.66 4.52
CA ASN A 245 -10.97 6.91 4.46
C ASN A 245 -11.34 6.53 3.03
N LEU A 246 -11.16 7.42 2.06
CA LEU A 246 -11.41 7.14 0.65
C LEU A 246 -10.54 5.95 0.18
N VAL A 247 -9.23 5.99 0.42
CA VAL A 247 -8.29 4.93 0.01
C VAL A 247 -8.63 3.60 0.71
N LYS A 248 -8.91 3.64 2.02
CA LYS A 248 -9.30 2.47 2.81
C LYS A 248 -10.60 1.84 2.32
N TRP A 249 -11.64 2.65 2.12
CA TRP A 249 -12.94 2.15 1.67
C TRP A 249 -12.92 1.68 0.22
N THR A 250 -11.99 2.16 -0.61
CA THR A 250 -11.73 1.58 -1.93
C THR A 250 -11.33 0.11 -1.81
N LEU A 251 -10.39 -0.24 -0.91
CA LEU A 251 -10.03 -1.64 -0.66
C LEU A 251 -11.23 -2.45 -0.15
N PHE A 252 -11.98 -1.90 0.81
CA PHE A 252 -13.13 -2.60 1.36
C PHE A 252 -14.27 -2.78 0.35
N ALA A 253 -14.45 -1.84 -0.59
CA ALA A 253 -15.39 -2.01 -1.68
C ALA A 253 -15.01 -3.17 -2.60
N LEU A 254 -13.73 -3.31 -2.95
CA LEU A 254 -13.23 -4.44 -3.76
C LEU A 254 -13.48 -5.79 -3.07
N VAL A 255 -13.20 -5.88 -1.76
CA VAL A 255 -13.40 -7.12 -0.98
C VAL A 255 -14.89 -7.43 -0.81
N ASN A 256 -15.73 -6.44 -0.46
CA ASN A 256 -17.18 -6.60 -0.36
C ASN A 256 -17.80 -7.02 -1.71
N ALA A 257 -17.33 -6.46 -2.82
CA ALA A 257 -17.81 -6.83 -4.15
C ALA A 257 -17.52 -8.31 -4.46
N GLU A 258 -16.33 -8.81 -4.12
CA GLU A 258 -16.02 -10.24 -4.27
C GLU A 258 -16.94 -11.11 -3.39
N GLU A 259 -17.12 -10.73 -2.12
CA GLU A 259 -17.98 -11.48 -1.17
C GLU A 259 -19.43 -11.55 -1.63
N LEU A 260 -19.94 -10.44 -2.21
CA LEU A 260 -21.31 -10.36 -2.73
C LEU A 260 -21.47 -10.95 -4.15
N GLY A 261 -20.39 -11.41 -4.76
CA GLY A 261 -20.39 -11.94 -6.12
C GLY A 261 -20.71 -10.90 -7.19
N VAL A 262 -20.32 -9.62 -6.94
CA VAL A 262 -20.40 -8.52 -7.91
C VAL A 262 -19.06 -8.44 -8.63
N THR A 263 -19.07 -8.56 -9.95
CA THR A 263 -17.90 -8.60 -10.82
C THR A 263 -17.98 -7.52 -11.90
N SER A 264 -16.87 -7.23 -12.56
CA SER A 264 -16.85 -6.32 -13.72
C SER A 264 -17.81 -6.76 -14.83
N GLN A 265 -18.08 -8.06 -14.95
CA GLN A 265 -18.93 -8.64 -15.98
C GLN A 265 -20.42 -8.56 -15.65
N ASN A 266 -20.79 -8.52 -14.36
CA ASN A 266 -22.20 -8.57 -13.96
C ASN A 266 -22.67 -7.31 -13.21
N VAL A 267 -21.81 -6.34 -12.96
CA VAL A 267 -22.14 -5.16 -12.14
C VAL A 267 -23.35 -4.38 -12.68
N ASP A 268 -23.49 -4.26 -14.00
CA ASP A 268 -24.63 -3.58 -14.63
C ASP A 268 -25.95 -4.36 -14.39
N GLU A 269 -25.93 -5.68 -14.45
CA GLU A 269 -27.07 -6.53 -14.09
C GLU A 269 -27.42 -6.44 -12.61
N LYS A 270 -26.40 -6.41 -11.74
CA LYS A 270 -26.54 -6.31 -10.29
C LYS A 270 -27.19 -5.01 -9.81
N THR A 271 -27.25 -3.97 -10.65
CA THR A 271 -28.06 -2.76 -10.34
C THR A 271 -29.55 -3.07 -10.21
N LYS A 272 -30.05 -4.19 -10.72
CA LYS A 272 -31.43 -4.64 -10.61
C LYS A 272 -31.67 -5.56 -9.41
N SER A 273 -30.66 -5.80 -8.58
CA SER A 273 -30.74 -6.69 -7.43
C SER A 273 -31.62 -6.09 -6.32
N ASP A 274 -32.44 -6.95 -5.69
CA ASP A 274 -33.24 -6.61 -4.51
C ASP A 274 -32.47 -6.83 -3.19
N ARG A 275 -31.24 -7.37 -3.27
CA ARG A 275 -30.39 -7.59 -2.08
C ARG A 275 -29.89 -6.26 -1.53
N PRO A 276 -30.24 -5.89 -0.27
CA PRO A 276 -29.87 -4.58 0.29
C PRO A 276 -28.37 -4.32 0.31
N GLU A 277 -27.53 -5.34 0.54
CA GLU A 277 -26.06 -5.19 0.56
C GLU A 277 -25.52 -4.79 -0.80
N ILE A 278 -26.03 -5.41 -1.89
CA ILE A 278 -25.65 -5.08 -3.26
C ILE A 278 -26.13 -3.68 -3.63
N ARG A 279 -27.35 -3.33 -3.25
CA ARG A 279 -27.93 -2.00 -3.49
C ARG A 279 -27.10 -0.90 -2.83
N ARG A 280 -26.67 -1.12 -1.59
CA ARG A 280 -25.79 -0.16 -0.88
C ARG A 280 -24.41 -0.09 -1.51
N LEU A 281 -23.78 -1.22 -1.83
CA LEU A 281 -22.50 -1.27 -2.51
C LEU A 281 -22.52 -0.47 -3.83
N LEU A 282 -23.61 -0.61 -4.61
CA LEU A 282 -23.72 0.02 -5.93
C LEU A 282 -24.29 1.46 -5.88
N GLY A 283 -24.54 2.01 -4.67
CA GLY A 283 -25.06 3.37 -4.49
C GLY A 283 -26.52 3.57 -4.87
N LEU A 284 -27.32 2.49 -4.92
CA LEU A 284 -28.75 2.51 -5.22
C LEU A 284 -29.63 2.70 -3.96
N GLU A 285 -29.01 2.57 -2.80
CA GLU A 285 -29.63 2.74 -1.49
C GLU A 285 -28.62 3.37 -0.53
N GLY A 286 -28.96 4.52 0.04
CA GLY A 286 -28.06 5.34 0.84
C GLY A 286 -27.06 6.13 -0.01
N ASN A 287 -26.48 7.17 0.58
CA ASN A 287 -25.45 7.99 -0.06
C ASN A 287 -24.11 7.88 0.70
N PHE A 288 -23.53 6.68 0.70
CA PHE A 288 -22.31 6.41 1.47
C PHE A 288 -21.04 7.02 0.83
N GLY A 289 -21.13 7.43 -0.44
CA GLY A 289 -20.04 8.16 -1.12
C GLY A 289 -19.84 9.58 -0.58
N GLU A 290 -20.91 10.22 -0.09
CA GLU A 290 -20.83 11.60 0.44
C GLU A 290 -19.81 11.72 1.59
N GLY A 291 -19.78 10.76 2.51
CA GLY A 291 -18.80 10.72 3.59
C GLY A 291 -17.34 10.50 3.15
N LEU A 292 -17.13 10.21 1.86
CA LEU A 292 -15.83 10.07 1.22
C LEU A 292 -15.54 11.21 0.23
N GLY A 293 -16.40 12.22 0.16
CA GLY A 293 -16.33 13.28 -0.85
C GLY A 293 -16.58 12.81 -2.29
N LEU A 294 -17.30 11.68 -2.47
CA LEU A 294 -17.58 11.04 -3.76
C LEU A 294 -19.07 10.95 -4.07
N GLY A 295 -19.42 10.63 -5.30
CA GLY A 295 -20.79 10.27 -5.69
C GLY A 295 -21.27 8.97 -5.07
N ALA A 296 -22.59 8.75 -5.03
CA ALA A 296 -23.18 7.53 -4.47
C ALA A 296 -22.70 6.26 -5.18
N ASP A 297 -22.40 6.36 -6.46
CA ASP A 297 -22.00 5.28 -7.38
C ASP A 297 -20.48 4.95 -7.37
N TRP A 298 -19.72 5.49 -6.43
CA TRP A 298 -18.27 5.35 -6.37
C TRP A 298 -17.78 3.90 -6.43
N ALA A 299 -18.43 3.00 -5.67
CA ALA A 299 -18.04 1.60 -5.64
C ALA A 299 -18.52 0.84 -6.90
N TYR A 300 -19.66 1.22 -7.50
CA TYR A 300 -20.05 0.73 -8.81
C TYR A 300 -18.98 1.04 -9.87
N ARG A 301 -18.47 2.28 -9.92
CA ARG A 301 -17.41 2.70 -10.84
C ARG A 301 -16.15 1.86 -10.65
N ILE A 302 -15.73 1.60 -9.41
CA ILE A 302 -14.60 0.72 -9.11
C ILE A 302 -14.80 -0.64 -9.76
N VAL A 303 -15.93 -1.31 -9.45
CA VAL A 303 -16.17 -2.68 -9.93
C VAL A 303 -16.34 -2.72 -11.44
N LYS A 304 -16.99 -1.73 -12.03
CA LYS A 304 -17.20 -1.66 -13.48
C LYS A 304 -15.89 -1.56 -14.25
N HIS A 305 -14.98 -0.71 -13.81
CA HIS A 305 -13.74 -0.44 -14.54
C HIS A 305 -12.59 -1.38 -14.17
N VAL A 306 -12.53 -1.82 -12.91
CA VAL A 306 -11.37 -2.56 -12.39
C VAL A 306 -11.74 -3.98 -11.95
N GLY A 307 -13.01 -4.21 -11.62
CA GLY A 307 -13.48 -5.49 -11.05
C GLY A 307 -13.37 -5.53 -9.54
N ASN A 308 -13.65 -6.70 -8.95
CA ASN A 308 -13.53 -6.94 -7.52
C ASN A 308 -12.13 -7.46 -7.14
N TYR A 309 -11.88 -7.64 -5.84
CA TYR A 309 -10.58 -8.09 -5.34
C TYR A 309 -10.17 -9.47 -5.91
N GLY A 310 -11.11 -10.40 -6.09
CA GLY A 310 -10.85 -11.71 -6.68
C GLY A 310 -10.40 -11.63 -8.14
N GLU A 311 -11.05 -10.78 -8.94
CA GLU A 311 -10.68 -10.54 -10.34
C GLU A 311 -9.28 -9.89 -10.45
N ILE A 312 -8.99 -8.91 -9.57
CA ILE A 312 -7.67 -8.26 -9.49
C ILE A 312 -6.60 -9.29 -9.12
N PHE A 313 -6.84 -10.10 -8.09
CA PHE A 313 -5.90 -11.13 -7.68
C PHE A 313 -5.66 -12.15 -8.80
N ASP A 314 -6.72 -12.67 -9.41
CA ASP A 314 -6.63 -13.72 -10.41
C ASP A 314 -5.82 -13.30 -11.64
N ARG A 315 -6.10 -12.13 -12.21
CA ARG A 315 -5.41 -11.66 -13.42
C ARG A 315 -3.94 -11.28 -13.18
N ASN A 316 -3.56 -10.87 -11.94
CA ASN A 316 -2.20 -10.41 -11.64
C ASN A 316 -1.32 -11.49 -11.00
N LEU A 317 -1.88 -12.32 -10.13
CA LEU A 317 -1.14 -13.28 -9.30
C LEU A 317 -1.68 -14.70 -9.45
N GLY A 318 -3.00 -14.86 -9.64
CA GLY A 318 -3.70 -16.13 -9.63
C GLY A 318 -3.63 -16.91 -10.94
N GLU A 319 -4.62 -17.75 -11.17
CA GLU A 319 -4.68 -18.68 -12.33
C GLU A 319 -4.72 -17.94 -13.67
N GLY A 320 -5.25 -16.71 -13.72
CA GLY A 320 -5.24 -15.85 -14.89
C GLY A 320 -3.87 -15.25 -15.23
N SER A 321 -2.89 -15.40 -14.36
CA SER A 321 -1.53 -14.88 -14.52
C SER A 321 -0.52 -16.00 -14.84
N ARG A 322 0.69 -15.60 -15.24
CA ARG A 322 1.83 -16.52 -15.39
C ARG A 322 2.34 -17.07 -14.05
N LEU A 323 2.02 -16.41 -12.93
CA LEU A 323 2.54 -16.75 -11.61
C LEU A 323 1.78 -17.91 -10.97
N LYS A 324 0.47 -18.04 -11.26
CA LYS A 324 -0.42 -19.09 -10.74
C LYS A 324 -0.33 -19.27 -9.22
N ILE A 325 -0.18 -18.16 -8.50
CA ILE A 325 -0.12 -18.15 -7.03
C ILE A 325 -1.51 -18.49 -6.50
N LYS A 326 -1.58 -19.47 -5.62
CA LYS A 326 -2.83 -19.81 -4.92
C LYS A 326 -3.22 -18.71 -3.93
N ARG A 327 -4.51 -18.45 -3.78
CA ARG A 327 -5.03 -17.44 -2.85
C ARG A 327 -4.52 -17.66 -1.42
N GLY A 328 -4.55 -18.88 -0.90
CA GLY A 328 -4.14 -19.19 0.47
C GLY A 328 -4.79 -18.23 1.48
N VAL A 329 -3.98 -17.63 2.33
CA VAL A 329 -4.44 -16.63 3.31
C VAL A 329 -5.00 -15.35 2.67
N ASN A 330 -4.75 -15.10 1.40
CA ASN A 330 -5.32 -13.99 0.63
C ASN A 330 -6.74 -14.27 0.12
N ALA A 331 -7.33 -15.43 0.44
CA ALA A 331 -8.74 -15.69 0.18
C ALA A 331 -9.65 -14.89 1.13
N LEU A 332 -10.93 -14.75 0.76
CA LEU A 332 -11.94 -14.19 1.65
C LEU A 332 -12.06 -15.01 2.95
N TRP A 333 -12.42 -14.34 4.03
CA TRP A 333 -12.64 -14.95 5.35
C TRP A 333 -13.63 -16.14 5.30
N ILE A 334 -14.70 -16.03 4.50
CA ILE A 334 -15.69 -17.12 4.29
C ILE A 334 -15.10 -18.32 3.53
N ARG A 335 -13.90 -18.21 2.99
CA ARG A 335 -13.15 -19.28 2.30
C ARG A 335 -11.87 -19.66 3.04
N GLY A 336 -11.76 -19.29 4.34
CA GLY A 336 -10.64 -19.64 5.21
C GLY A 336 -9.40 -18.71 5.06
N GLY A 337 -9.55 -17.57 4.38
CA GLY A 337 -8.49 -16.55 4.26
C GLY A 337 -8.61 -15.42 5.28
N LEU A 338 -7.85 -14.37 5.09
CA LEU A 338 -7.78 -13.19 5.95
C LEU A 338 -8.40 -11.93 5.32
N GLN A 339 -8.83 -11.99 4.05
CA GLN A 339 -9.50 -10.84 3.43
C GLN A 339 -10.91 -10.67 4.01
N TYR A 340 -11.05 -9.60 4.79
CA TYR A 340 -12.25 -9.25 5.51
C TYR A 340 -12.48 -7.75 5.40
N ALA A 341 -13.68 -7.35 5.00
CA ALA A 341 -14.05 -5.93 4.90
C ALA A 341 -15.26 -5.62 5.77
N PRO A 342 -15.28 -4.45 6.46
CA PRO A 342 -16.48 -3.96 7.13
C PRO A 342 -17.62 -3.76 6.13
N PRO A 343 -18.91 -3.93 6.58
CA PRO A 343 -20.06 -3.73 5.72
C PRO A 343 -20.27 -2.25 5.39
N ILE A 344 -20.77 -1.96 4.18
CA ILE A 344 -21.22 -0.62 3.78
C ILE A 344 -22.64 -0.42 4.32
N ARG A 345 -22.75 0.37 5.41
CA ARG A 345 -24.01 0.66 6.11
C ARG A 345 -24.04 2.09 6.63
#